data_12b17a415ffebc3152125edd0757bd51
#
_entry.id   12b17a415ffebc3152125edd0757bd51
#
_cell.length_a   1.000
_cell.length_b   1.000
_cell.length_c   1.000
_cell.angle_alpha   90.00
_cell.angle_beta   90.00
_cell.angle_gamma   90.00
#
_symmetry.space_group_name_H-M   'P 1'
#
loop_
_entity.id
_entity.type
_entity.pdbx_description
1 polymer ?
#
loop_
_entity_poly.entity_id
_entity_poly.type
_entity_poly.pdbx_seq_one_letter_code
_entity_poly.pdbx_strand_id
1 'polypeptide(L)'
;MQQVRAPLTPTFVRMSSQQLFSLGRTIVDVLVRADLVTLAGPADNAAKAIADEVEAYQKAAAKLDADAERLADDHLRQLRTGSAGIDRHRVVQMIRAKLAEERGLPV
;
A
#
# COMPACT_ATOMS: atom_id res chain seq x y z
N MET A 1 19.91 -22.94 -4.62
CA MET A 1 19.42 -22.52 -4.73
C MET A 1 18.99 -21.86 -4.27
N GLN A 2 18.63 -21.22 -4.25
CA GLN A 2 18.09 -20.60 -3.89
C GLN A 2 17.44 -19.99 -3.83
N GLN A 3 17.07 -19.89 -3.82
CA GLN A 3 16.33 -19.25 -3.79
C GLN A 3 15.99 -18.57 -2.97
N VAL A 4 16.14 -18.12 -3.02
CA VAL A 4 15.62 -17.29 -2.22
C VAL A 4 14.38 -16.89 -2.41
N ARG A 5 13.71 -16.85 -1.73
CA ARG A 5 12.56 -16.55 -1.84
C ARG A 5 12.29 -15.25 -1.45
N ALA A 6 11.53 -14.52 -2.14
CA ALA A 6 11.06 -13.24 -1.75
C ALA A 6 10.41 -13.31 -0.40
N PRO A 7 10.56 -12.31 0.41
CA PRO A 7 9.85 -12.29 1.69
C PRO A 7 8.37 -12.36 1.44
N LEU A 8 7.70 -13.10 2.27
CA LEU A 8 6.27 -13.24 2.15
C LEU A 8 5.53 -12.00 2.61
N THR A 9 6.14 -11.22 3.48
CA THR A 9 5.53 -9.95 3.84
C THR A 9 5.63 -9.03 2.66
N PRO A 10 4.55 -8.42 2.27
CA PRO A 10 4.59 -7.51 1.13
C PRO A 10 5.52 -6.36 1.41
N THR A 11 6.53 -6.26 0.60
CA THR A 11 7.38 -5.10 0.63
C THR A 11 6.80 -4.12 -0.35
N PHE A 12 6.52 -2.95 0.13
CA PHE A 12 5.90 -1.98 -0.70
C PHE A 12 6.93 -1.40 -1.63
N VAL A 13 6.95 -1.87 -2.85
CA VAL A 13 7.85 -1.35 -3.86
C VAL A 13 7.18 -0.16 -4.51
N ARG A 14 7.81 0.99 -4.39
CA ARG A 14 7.28 2.16 -5.03
C ARG A 14 7.61 2.14 -6.49
N MET A 15 6.59 2.26 -7.30
CA MET A 15 6.76 2.32 -8.75
C MET A 15 6.84 3.78 -9.16
N SER A 16 7.68 4.04 -10.16
CA SER A 16 7.75 5.38 -10.73
C SER A 16 6.45 5.70 -11.47
N SER A 17 6.24 6.99 -11.74
CA SER A 17 5.05 7.41 -12.49
C SER A 17 4.99 6.73 -13.85
N GLN A 18 6.15 6.56 -14.49
CA GLN A 18 6.20 5.92 -15.79
C GLN A 18 5.82 4.44 -15.70
N GLN A 19 6.31 3.76 -14.67
CA GLN A 19 5.95 2.35 -14.46
C GLN A 19 4.45 2.20 -14.17
N LEU A 20 3.90 3.11 -13.38
CA LEU A 20 2.47 3.08 -13.08
C LEU A 20 1.64 3.32 -14.32
N PHE A 21 2.07 4.25 -15.18
CA PHE A 21 1.36 4.50 -16.42
C PHE A 21 1.40 3.27 -17.33
N SER A 22 2.56 2.64 -17.45
CA SER A 22 2.70 1.43 -18.26
C SER A 22 1.82 0.31 -17.75
N LEU A 23 1.77 0.14 -16.43
CA LEU A 23 0.90 -0.86 -15.82
C LEU A 23 -0.56 -0.54 -16.10
N GLY A 24 -0.95 0.72 -15.92
CA GLY A 24 -2.31 1.15 -16.21
C GLY A 24 -2.70 0.90 -17.65
N ARG A 25 -1.78 1.16 -18.59
CA ARG A 25 -2.04 0.92 -20.01
C ARG A 25 -2.23 -0.57 -20.27
N THR A 26 -1.42 -1.43 -19.65
CA THR A 26 -1.57 -2.87 -19.80
C THR A 26 -2.91 -3.33 -19.27
N ILE A 27 -3.32 -2.82 -18.12
CA ILE A 27 -4.61 -3.18 -17.53
C ILE A 27 -5.75 -2.77 -18.45
N VAL A 28 -5.71 -1.54 -18.95
CA VAL A 28 -6.76 -1.05 -19.87
C VAL A 28 -6.82 -1.92 -21.12
N ASP A 29 -5.67 -2.25 -21.70
CA ASP A 29 -5.63 -3.05 -22.91
C ASP A 29 -6.23 -4.44 -22.68
N VAL A 30 -5.93 -5.05 -21.54
CA VAL A 30 -6.48 -6.37 -21.20
C VAL A 30 -8.00 -6.29 -21.05
N LEU A 31 -8.48 -5.27 -20.33
CA LEU A 31 -9.91 -5.14 -20.07
C LEU A 31 -10.71 -4.87 -21.35
N VAL A 32 -10.15 -4.05 -22.23
CA VAL A 32 -10.81 -3.77 -23.51
C VAL A 32 -10.82 -5.01 -24.38
N ARG A 33 -9.71 -5.73 -24.41
CA ARG A 33 -9.60 -6.93 -25.23
C ARG A 33 -10.53 -8.03 -24.75
N ALA A 34 -10.77 -8.10 -23.43
CA ALA A 34 -11.68 -9.06 -22.83
C ALA A 34 -13.14 -8.60 -22.89
N ASP A 35 -13.39 -7.44 -23.49
CA ASP A 35 -14.73 -6.88 -23.63
C ASP A 35 -15.39 -6.57 -22.29
N LEU A 36 -14.58 -6.30 -21.28
CA LEU A 36 -15.08 -5.99 -19.95
C LEU A 36 -15.33 -4.49 -19.75
N VAL A 37 -14.69 -3.65 -20.56
CA VAL A 37 -14.90 -2.21 -20.51
C VAL A 37 -14.95 -1.65 -21.91
N THR A 38 -15.66 -0.55 -22.06
CA THR A 38 -15.71 0.23 -23.28
C THR A 38 -15.16 1.61 -22.97
N LEU A 39 -14.19 2.06 -23.76
CA LEU A 39 -13.57 3.35 -23.50
C LEU A 39 -14.40 4.47 -24.13
N ALA A 40 -14.61 5.53 -23.33
CA ALA A 40 -15.30 6.72 -23.83
C ALA A 40 -14.32 7.72 -24.43
N GLY A 41 -13.02 7.51 -24.25
CA GLY A 41 -11.99 8.41 -24.76
C GLY A 41 -10.70 7.67 -24.98
N PRO A 42 -9.56 8.38 -25.12
CA PRO A 42 -8.28 7.74 -25.36
C PRO A 42 -7.90 6.79 -24.24
N ALA A 43 -7.28 5.66 -24.61
CA ALA A 43 -6.84 4.67 -23.63
C ALA A 43 -5.83 5.25 -22.66
N ASP A 44 -5.04 6.22 -23.09
CA ASP A 44 -4.04 6.84 -22.20
C ASP A 44 -4.69 7.58 -21.03
N ASN A 45 -5.87 8.15 -21.24
CA ASN A 45 -6.59 8.83 -20.15
C ASN A 45 -7.01 7.83 -19.08
N ALA A 46 -7.51 6.68 -19.49
CA ALA A 46 -7.86 5.63 -18.53
C ALA A 46 -6.62 5.09 -17.82
N ALA A 47 -5.53 4.92 -18.55
CA ALA A 47 -4.28 4.44 -17.97
C ALA A 47 -3.76 5.42 -16.92
N LYS A 48 -3.85 6.73 -17.21
CA LYS A 48 -3.42 7.74 -16.27
C LYS A 48 -4.29 7.74 -15.01
N ALA A 49 -5.59 7.58 -15.17
CA ALA A 49 -6.50 7.52 -14.03
C ALA A 49 -6.15 6.35 -13.11
N ILE A 50 -5.85 5.19 -13.69
CA ILE A 50 -5.44 4.03 -12.90
C ILE A 50 -4.11 4.31 -12.20
N ALA A 51 -3.14 4.88 -12.92
CA ALA A 51 -1.84 5.20 -12.34
C ALA A 51 -1.97 6.17 -11.18
N ASP A 52 -2.83 7.18 -11.33
CA ASP A 52 -3.05 8.16 -10.27
C ASP A 52 -3.65 7.53 -9.02
N GLU A 53 -4.58 6.60 -9.20
CA GLU A 53 -5.20 5.90 -8.09
C GLU A 53 -4.19 5.02 -7.35
N VAL A 54 -3.36 4.30 -8.08
CA VAL A 54 -2.34 3.46 -7.44
C VAL A 54 -1.33 4.32 -6.70
N GLU A 55 -0.94 5.44 -7.29
CA GLU A 55 0.00 6.34 -6.63
C GLU A 55 -0.59 6.90 -5.34
N ALA A 56 -1.85 7.30 -5.38
CA ALA A 56 -2.54 7.80 -4.18
C ALA A 56 -2.59 6.73 -3.10
N TYR A 57 -2.86 5.49 -3.48
CA TYR A 57 -2.87 4.40 -2.52
C TYR A 57 -1.49 4.18 -1.91
N GLN A 58 -0.44 4.22 -2.73
CA GLN A 58 0.92 4.04 -2.22
C GLN A 58 1.29 5.11 -1.20
N LYS A 59 0.91 6.35 -1.46
CA LYS A 59 1.16 7.44 -0.52
C LYS A 59 0.39 7.25 0.78
N ALA A 60 -0.87 6.86 0.66
CA ALA A 60 -1.70 6.63 1.84
C ALA A 60 -1.17 5.47 2.67
N ALA A 61 -0.70 4.41 2.03
CA ALA A 61 -0.16 3.25 2.72
C ALA A 61 1.16 3.59 3.43
N ALA A 62 2.01 4.39 2.78
CA ALA A 62 3.26 4.81 3.39
C ALA A 62 3.00 5.69 4.61
N LYS A 63 2.02 6.58 4.53
CA LYS A 63 1.65 7.41 5.66
C LYS A 63 1.07 6.58 6.79
N LEU A 64 0.26 5.59 6.45
CA LEU A 64 -0.30 4.68 7.44
C LEU A 64 0.80 3.98 8.24
N ASP A 65 1.81 3.45 7.54
CA ASP A 65 2.91 2.76 8.20
C ASP A 65 3.70 3.71 9.11
N ALA A 66 3.99 4.91 8.63
CA ALA A 66 4.71 5.89 9.43
C ALA A 66 3.91 6.31 10.67
N ASP A 67 2.62 6.54 10.50
CA ASP A 67 1.77 6.93 11.62
C ASP A 67 1.65 5.81 12.64
N ALA A 68 1.55 4.55 12.18
CA ALA A 68 1.45 3.41 13.09
C ALA A 68 2.73 3.27 13.92
N GLU A 69 3.89 3.46 13.30
CA GLU A 69 5.15 3.38 14.04
C GLU A 69 5.28 4.50 15.06
N ARG A 70 4.89 5.71 14.67
CA ARG A 70 4.94 6.85 15.58
C ARG A 70 4.02 6.66 16.77
N LEU A 71 2.80 6.20 16.51
CA LEU A 71 1.84 5.98 17.58
C LEU A 71 2.27 4.85 18.49
N ALA A 72 2.88 3.80 17.93
CA ALA A 72 3.40 2.70 18.73
C ALA A 72 4.50 3.20 19.66
N ASP A 73 5.42 4.01 19.14
CA ASP A 73 6.50 4.55 19.95
C ASP A 73 5.97 5.45 21.06
N ASP A 74 4.98 6.29 20.75
CA ASP A 74 4.36 7.15 21.74
C ASP A 74 3.68 6.32 22.83
N HIS A 75 2.98 5.28 22.45
CA HIS A 75 2.29 4.42 23.40
C HIS A 75 3.26 3.71 24.32
N LEU A 76 4.32 3.13 23.74
CA LEU A 76 5.33 2.43 24.53
C LEU A 76 6.08 3.36 25.47
N ARG A 77 6.30 4.61 25.03
CA ARG A 77 6.95 5.60 25.86
C ARG A 77 6.10 5.96 27.06
N GLN A 78 4.78 6.03 26.88
CA GLN A 78 3.87 6.31 27.98
C GLN A 78 3.81 5.17 28.98
N LEU A 79 4.00 3.95 28.53
CA LEU A 79 3.98 2.79 29.42
C LEU A 79 5.22 2.73 30.30
N ARG A 80 6.34 3.24 29.78
CA ARG A 80 7.59 3.29 30.55
C ARG A 80 7.99 1.96 31.14
N THR A 81 7.76 1.80 32.44
CA THR A 81 8.17 0.60 33.16
C THR A 81 7.42 -0.63 32.68
N GLY A 82 6.24 -0.46 32.10
CA GLY A 82 5.46 -1.58 31.61
C GLY A 82 5.88 -2.09 30.24
N SER A 83 6.90 -1.46 29.63
CA SER A 83 7.25 -1.83 28.26
C SER A 83 8.10 -3.09 28.19
N ALA A 84 8.65 -3.55 29.32
CA ALA A 84 9.46 -4.76 29.31
C ALA A 84 8.58 -5.95 28.91
N GLY A 85 9.02 -6.69 27.90
CA GLY A 85 8.26 -7.83 27.41
C GLY A 85 7.21 -7.52 26.39
N ILE A 86 6.99 -6.26 26.06
CA ILE A 86 6.05 -5.90 25.02
C ILE A 86 6.74 -5.97 23.67
N ASP A 87 6.11 -6.67 22.74
CA ASP A 87 6.62 -6.81 21.40
C ASP A 87 6.22 -5.58 20.59
N ARG A 88 7.20 -4.72 20.31
CA ARG A 88 6.96 -3.48 19.57
C ARG A 88 6.35 -3.77 18.19
N HIS A 89 6.86 -4.81 17.52
CA HIS A 89 6.37 -5.16 16.20
C HIS A 89 4.88 -5.49 16.26
N ARG A 90 4.47 -6.22 17.29
CA ARG A 90 3.06 -6.58 17.44
C ARG A 90 2.20 -5.35 17.69
N VAL A 91 2.69 -4.41 18.52
CA VAL A 91 1.96 -3.17 18.77
C VAL A 91 1.81 -2.37 17.50
N VAL A 92 2.87 -2.26 16.71
CA VAL A 92 2.81 -1.56 15.43
C VAL A 92 1.76 -2.20 14.52
N GLN A 93 1.74 -3.53 14.44
CA GLN A 93 0.79 -4.22 13.58
C GLN A 93 -0.64 -4.00 14.02
N MET A 94 -0.89 -4.00 15.32
CA MET A 94 -2.23 -3.76 15.84
C MET A 94 -2.71 -2.34 15.55
N ILE A 95 -1.82 -1.37 15.75
CA ILE A 95 -2.17 0.02 15.47
C ILE A 95 -2.36 0.23 13.98
N ARG A 96 -1.51 -0.39 13.15
CA ARG A 96 -1.63 -0.29 11.71
C ARG A 96 -2.96 -0.82 11.23
N ALA A 97 -3.38 -1.98 11.74
CA ALA A 97 -4.65 -2.56 11.34
C ALA A 97 -5.82 -1.65 11.72
N LYS A 98 -5.77 -1.06 12.91
CA LYS A 98 -6.83 -0.18 13.34
C LYS A 98 -6.89 1.10 12.52
N LEU A 99 -5.74 1.70 12.24
CA LEU A 99 -5.70 2.89 11.41
C LEU A 99 -6.17 2.59 10.00
N ALA A 100 -5.80 1.44 9.45
CA ALA A 100 -6.24 1.06 8.11
C ALA A 100 -7.75 0.94 8.06
N GLU A 101 -8.34 0.34 9.09
CA GLU A 101 -9.79 0.23 9.18
C GLU A 101 -10.44 1.60 9.25
N GLU A 102 -9.91 2.49 10.09
CA GLU A 102 -10.46 3.83 10.23
C GLU A 102 -10.36 4.66 8.97
N ARG A 103 -9.32 4.41 8.19
CA ARG A 103 -9.06 5.18 6.96
C ARG A 103 -9.62 4.50 5.72
N GLY A 104 -10.21 3.31 5.88
CA GLY A 104 -10.76 2.59 4.75
C GLY A 104 -9.73 2.07 3.78
N LEU A 105 -8.52 1.76 4.25
CA LEU A 105 -7.46 1.26 3.41
C LEU A 105 -7.41 -0.26 3.49
N PRO A 106 -7.34 -0.94 2.33
CA PRO A 106 -7.13 -2.39 2.33
C PRO A 106 -5.70 -2.69 2.75
N VAL A 107 -5.52 -3.64 3.61
CA VAL A 107 -4.21 -4.07 4.10
C VAL A 107 -4.13 -5.57 4.19
#